data_a0a050396581d924369e56379974f73a
#
_entry.id   a0a050396581d924369e56379974f73a
#
_cell.length_a   1.000
_cell.length_b   1.000
_cell.length_c   1.000
_cell.angle_alpha   90.00
_cell.angle_beta   90.00
_cell.angle_gamma   90.00
#
_symmetry.space_group_name_H-M   'P 1'
#
loop_
_entity.id
_entity.type
_entity.pdbx_description
1 polymer ?
#
loop_
_entity_poly.entity_id
_entity_poly.type
_entity_poly.pdbx_seq_one_letter_code
_entity_poly.pdbx_strand_id
1 'polypeptide(L)'
;MSKFFDDQWLAQLQLLYDEQPAHSIGDLIRTRGPRELVTIKPTATAEDAIQMLQSRGISQLPVLDDGKPVGGIQEVTLARVLHDHGDPSQVKIAEIMAKPLPQLEVTTHLDEAYRLLLAGNTGVLATANGKVVDIVTRIDLIHYWNQQRVK
;
A
#
# COMPACT_ATOMS: atom_id res chain seq x y z
N MET A 1 18.49 -6.15 2.48
CA MET A 1 18.07 -6.78 2.80
C MET A 1 17.30 -6.91 3.67
N SER A 2 16.96 -7.57 3.76
CA SER A 2 15.97 -7.15 4.59
C SER A 2 15.60 -8.18 5.61
N LYS A 3 15.83 -7.84 6.82
CA LYS A 3 15.43 -8.64 7.96
C LYS A 3 13.93 -8.83 8.05
N PHE A 4 13.16 -8.03 7.30
CA PHE A 4 11.72 -8.05 7.39
C PHE A 4 11.09 -9.23 6.65
N PHE A 5 11.88 -10.00 5.91
CA PHE A 5 11.37 -11.09 5.09
C PHE A 5 11.87 -12.45 5.51
N ASP A 6 12.31 -12.59 6.75
CA ASP A 6 12.66 -13.91 7.26
C ASP A 6 11.39 -14.74 7.49
N ASP A 7 11.59 -16.04 7.72
CA ASP A 7 10.50 -16.99 7.92
C ASP A 7 9.65 -16.63 9.13
N GLN A 8 10.27 -16.06 10.15
CA GLN A 8 9.56 -15.69 11.37
C GLN A 8 8.57 -14.56 11.12
N TRP A 9 8.97 -13.57 10.35
CA TRP A 9 8.09 -12.47 9.99
C TRP A 9 6.91 -12.96 9.16
N LEU A 10 7.16 -13.83 8.17
CA LEU A 10 6.10 -14.40 7.35
C LEU A 10 5.14 -15.23 8.16
N ALA A 11 5.65 -16.02 9.12
CA ALA A 11 4.82 -16.83 9.98
C ALA A 11 3.89 -15.97 10.84
N GLN A 12 4.41 -14.88 11.39
CA GLN A 12 3.61 -13.96 12.19
C GLN A 12 2.51 -13.29 11.35
N LEU A 13 2.83 -12.93 10.12
CA LEU A 13 1.84 -12.34 9.22
C LEU A 13 0.75 -13.34 8.86
N GLN A 14 1.11 -14.59 8.60
CA GLN A 14 0.13 -15.63 8.32
C GLN A 14 -0.82 -15.85 9.47
N LEU A 15 -0.28 -15.89 10.70
CA LEU A 15 -1.12 -16.03 11.89
C LEU A 15 -2.12 -14.87 12.01
N LEU A 16 -1.67 -13.65 11.68
CA LEU A 16 -2.55 -12.49 11.71
C LEU A 16 -3.75 -12.66 10.77
N TYR A 17 -3.54 -13.23 9.59
CA TYR A 17 -4.59 -13.31 8.58
C TYR A 17 -5.42 -14.59 8.65
N ASP A 18 -4.93 -15.64 9.31
CA ASP A 18 -5.59 -16.94 9.36
C ASP A 18 -6.98 -16.88 10.03
N GLU A 19 -7.15 -16.01 11.00
CA GLU A 19 -8.39 -15.92 11.77
C GLU A 19 -9.28 -14.74 11.40
N GLN A 20 -8.99 -14.07 10.29
CA GLN A 20 -9.79 -12.92 9.87
C GLN A 20 -11.16 -13.36 9.36
N PRO A 21 -12.20 -12.53 9.57
CA PRO A 21 -13.55 -12.87 9.09
C PRO A 21 -13.58 -13.09 7.59
N ALA A 22 -14.48 -13.94 7.13
CA ALA A 22 -14.70 -14.16 5.71
C ALA A 22 -15.05 -12.85 5.02
N HIS A 23 -14.53 -12.65 3.81
CA HIS A 23 -14.77 -11.46 2.98
C HIS A 23 -14.31 -10.16 3.63
N SER A 24 -13.37 -10.25 4.58
CA SER A 24 -12.71 -9.10 5.16
C SER A 24 -11.46 -8.74 4.36
N ILE A 25 -10.91 -7.56 4.64
CA ILE A 25 -9.64 -7.14 4.06
C ILE A 25 -8.56 -8.17 4.38
N GLY A 26 -8.52 -8.66 5.62
CA GLY A 26 -7.57 -9.70 6.02
C GLY A 26 -7.75 -10.99 5.26
N ASP A 27 -8.99 -11.37 4.95
CA ASP A 27 -9.25 -12.57 4.15
C ASP A 27 -8.73 -12.41 2.73
N LEU A 28 -8.91 -11.23 2.13
CA LEU A 28 -8.34 -10.93 0.82
C LEU A 28 -6.82 -11.05 0.84
N ILE A 29 -6.18 -10.45 1.85
CA ILE A 29 -4.72 -10.49 1.96
C ILE A 29 -4.23 -11.94 2.13
N ARG A 30 -4.92 -12.72 2.97
CA ARG A 30 -4.60 -14.13 3.15
C ARG A 30 -4.70 -14.91 1.84
N THR A 31 -5.77 -14.69 1.09
CA THR A 31 -6.05 -15.39 -0.18
C THR A 31 -5.04 -15.01 -1.26
N ARG A 32 -4.73 -13.73 -1.36
CA ARG A 32 -3.74 -13.22 -2.32
C ARG A 32 -2.32 -13.65 -1.93
N GLY A 33 -2.06 -13.78 -0.66
CA GLY A 33 -0.75 -14.00 -0.06
C GLY A 33 -0.21 -12.70 0.54
N PRO A 34 0.23 -12.74 1.81
CA PRO A 34 0.86 -11.57 2.42
C PRO A 34 2.11 -11.15 1.66
N ARG A 35 2.35 -9.85 1.58
CA ARG A 35 3.51 -9.31 0.87
C ARG A 35 4.08 -8.11 1.62
N GLU A 36 5.29 -7.75 1.25
CA GLU A 36 5.94 -6.58 1.80
C GLU A 36 5.20 -5.31 1.39
N LEU A 37 4.91 -4.46 2.35
CA LEU A 37 4.42 -3.12 2.06
C LEU A 37 5.62 -2.21 1.86
N VAL A 38 5.77 -1.66 0.65
CA VAL A 38 6.85 -0.73 0.33
C VAL A 38 6.38 0.67 0.63
N THR A 39 7.11 1.38 1.48
CA THR A 39 6.76 2.74 1.92
C THR A 39 7.95 3.67 1.77
N ILE A 40 7.72 4.97 1.92
CA ILE A 40 8.79 5.95 1.83
C ILE A 40 8.57 7.00 2.92
N LYS A 41 9.66 7.63 3.36
CA LYS A 41 9.60 8.68 4.37
C LYS A 41 9.43 10.06 3.72
N PRO A 42 8.80 11.01 4.41
CA PRO A 42 8.64 12.36 3.85
C PRO A 42 9.97 13.09 3.64
N THR A 43 11.02 12.68 4.36
CA THR A 43 12.36 13.28 4.22
C THR A 43 13.15 12.72 3.04
N ALA A 44 12.68 11.63 2.41
CA ALA A 44 13.31 11.07 1.22
C ALA A 44 13.10 11.99 0.02
N THR A 45 13.75 11.68 -1.09
CA THR A 45 13.66 12.49 -2.31
C THR A 45 12.78 11.84 -3.36
N ALA A 46 12.37 12.65 -4.35
CA ALA A 46 11.65 12.12 -5.51
C ALA A 46 12.49 11.08 -6.25
N GLU A 47 13.82 11.26 -6.29
CA GLU A 47 14.72 10.28 -6.89
C GLU A 47 14.60 8.91 -6.20
N ASP A 48 14.60 8.93 -4.85
CA ASP A 48 14.41 7.69 -4.08
C ASP A 48 13.10 7.00 -4.46
N ALA A 49 12.02 7.76 -4.58
CA ALA A 49 10.72 7.21 -4.97
C ALA A 49 10.75 6.61 -6.36
N ILE A 50 11.38 7.30 -7.33
CA ILE A 50 11.51 6.79 -8.69
C ILE A 50 12.23 5.45 -8.70
N GLN A 51 13.34 5.36 -7.96
CA GLN A 51 14.09 4.11 -7.88
C GLN A 51 13.26 2.98 -7.28
N MET A 52 12.48 3.28 -6.25
CA MET A 52 11.63 2.27 -5.62
C MET A 52 10.53 1.79 -6.55
N LEU A 53 9.87 2.70 -7.29
CA LEU A 53 8.84 2.30 -8.24
C LEU A 53 9.42 1.44 -9.34
N GLN A 54 10.58 1.81 -9.88
CA GLN A 54 11.22 1.06 -10.96
C GLN A 54 11.71 -0.30 -10.50
N SER A 55 12.36 -0.36 -9.33
CA SER A 55 12.96 -1.62 -8.86
C SER A 55 11.93 -2.62 -8.35
N ARG A 56 10.77 -2.13 -7.88
CA ARG A 56 9.74 -2.99 -7.29
C ARG A 56 8.55 -3.23 -8.20
N GLY A 57 8.47 -2.54 -9.34
CA GLY A 57 7.35 -2.70 -10.27
C GLY A 57 6.02 -2.25 -9.68
N ILE A 58 6.04 -1.25 -8.81
CA ILE A 58 4.83 -0.71 -8.16
C ILE A 58 4.53 0.68 -8.73
N SER A 59 3.29 1.12 -8.57
CA SER A 59 2.83 2.38 -9.16
C SER A 59 2.54 3.47 -8.15
N GLN A 60 2.59 3.15 -6.85
CA GLN A 60 2.35 4.13 -5.79
C GLN A 60 3.05 3.72 -4.52
N LEU A 61 3.34 4.72 -3.68
CA LEU A 61 4.03 4.53 -2.41
C LEU A 61 3.29 5.27 -1.31
N PRO A 62 2.86 4.58 -0.24
CA PRO A 62 2.45 5.27 0.97
C PRO A 62 3.64 5.99 1.61
N VAL A 63 3.40 7.21 2.09
CA VAL A 63 4.40 7.99 2.81
C VAL A 63 4.11 7.87 4.30
N LEU A 64 5.02 7.28 5.04
CA LEU A 64 4.87 7.09 6.49
C LEU A 64 5.89 7.93 7.24
N ASP A 65 5.45 8.57 8.30
CA ASP A 65 6.30 9.30 9.22
C ASP A 65 6.13 8.66 10.59
N ASP A 66 7.19 8.03 11.07
CA ASP A 66 7.17 7.29 12.35
C ASP A 66 6.01 6.29 12.39
N GLY A 67 5.82 5.57 11.29
CA GLY A 67 4.80 4.55 11.18
C GLY A 67 3.40 5.06 10.85
N LYS A 68 3.20 6.36 10.78
CA LYS A 68 1.88 6.95 10.52
C LYS A 68 1.77 7.44 9.08
N PRO A 69 0.69 7.11 8.38
CA PRO A 69 0.49 7.60 7.02
C PRO A 69 0.32 9.11 7.01
N VAL A 70 1.18 9.80 6.26
CA VAL A 70 1.12 11.26 6.14
C VAL A 70 0.90 11.69 4.69
N GLY A 71 1.00 10.78 3.73
CA GLY A 71 0.78 11.12 2.34
C GLY A 71 0.87 9.92 1.43
N GLY A 72 0.86 10.17 0.13
CA GLY A 72 1.03 9.16 -0.90
C GLY A 72 1.71 9.74 -2.12
N ILE A 73 2.46 8.90 -2.81
CA ILE A 73 3.17 9.27 -4.05
C ILE A 73 2.68 8.34 -5.16
N GLN A 74 2.31 8.91 -6.29
CA GLN A 74 1.89 8.18 -7.48
C GLN A 74 2.80 8.48 -8.66
N GLU A 75 2.76 7.61 -9.67
CA GLU A 75 3.57 7.76 -10.88
C GLU A 75 3.40 9.14 -11.52
N VAL A 76 2.17 9.63 -11.60
CA VAL A 76 1.89 10.91 -12.25
C VAL A 76 2.61 12.06 -11.55
N THR A 77 2.73 11.99 -10.22
CA THR A 77 3.43 13.02 -9.45
C THR A 77 4.91 13.05 -9.80
N LEU A 78 5.51 11.87 -9.90
CA LEU A 78 6.95 11.77 -10.23
C LEU A 78 7.21 12.17 -11.69
N ALA A 79 6.31 11.82 -12.60
CA ALA A 79 6.42 12.27 -13.99
C ALA A 79 6.41 13.80 -14.06
N ARG A 80 5.54 14.44 -13.26
CA ARG A 80 5.46 15.89 -13.21
C ARG A 80 6.74 16.51 -12.66
N VAL A 81 7.32 15.90 -11.63
CA VAL A 81 8.60 16.37 -11.06
C VAL A 81 9.70 16.35 -12.13
N LEU A 82 9.82 15.24 -12.86
CA LEU A 82 10.83 15.12 -13.90
C LEU A 82 10.61 16.13 -15.02
N HIS A 83 9.36 16.35 -15.41
CA HIS A 83 9.03 17.29 -16.48
C HIS A 83 9.29 18.74 -16.05
N ASP A 84 8.87 19.12 -14.83
CA ASP A 84 8.86 20.51 -14.39
C ASP A 84 10.17 20.95 -13.74
N HIS A 85 10.80 20.07 -12.95
CA HIS A 85 11.98 20.41 -12.17
C HIS A 85 13.27 19.86 -12.76
N GLY A 86 13.20 18.69 -13.38
CA GLY A 86 14.35 18.07 -14.02
C GLY A 86 15.28 17.29 -13.10
N ASP A 87 15.45 17.70 -11.85
CA ASP A 87 16.35 17.03 -10.91
C ASP A 87 15.57 16.52 -9.69
N PRO A 88 15.20 15.23 -9.69
CA PRO A 88 14.42 14.67 -8.59
C PRO A 88 15.19 14.54 -7.29
N SER A 89 16.52 14.63 -7.30
CA SER A 89 17.31 14.55 -6.07
C SER A 89 17.17 15.80 -5.20
N GLN A 90 16.66 16.89 -5.76
CA GLN A 90 16.48 18.16 -5.06
C GLN A 90 15.07 18.36 -4.53
N VAL A 91 14.18 17.42 -4.76
CA VAL A 91 12.77 17.52 -4.38
C VAL A 91 12.47 16.51 -3.28
N LYS A 92 12.00 17.00 -2.13
CA LYS A 92 11.63 16.14 -1.01
C LYS A 92 10.21 15.59 -1.20
N ILE A 93 10.00 14.39 -0.72
CA ILE A 93 8.66 13.73 -0.78
C ILE A 93 7.61 14.61 -0.08
N ALA A 94 7.95 15.22 1.06
CA ALA A 94 7.00 16.06 1.79
C ALA A 94 6.48 17.23 0.94
N GLU A 95 7.25 17.68 -0.04
CA GLU A 95 6.86 18.81 -0.88
C GLU A 95 5.86 18.44 -1.97
N ILE A 96 5.79 17.17 -2.33
CA ILE A 96 5.01 16.71 -3.49
C ILE A 96 3.95 15.67 -3.16
N MET A 97 3.95 15.12 -1.95
CA MET A 97 3.01 14.06 -1.58
C MET A 97 1.57 14.57 -1.56
N ALA A 98 0.65 13.70 -1.98
CA ALA A 98 -0.79 13.93 -1.85
C ALA A 98 -1.24 13.50 -0.45
N LYS A 99 -2.53 13.69 -0.17
CA LYS A 99 -3.13 13.24 1.09
C LYS A 99 -2.96 11.73 1.25
N PRO A 100 -2.85 11.22 2.47
CA PRO A 100 -2.73 9.79 2.66
C PRO A 100 -3.99 9.05 2.22
N LEU A 101 -3.81 7.81 1.78
CA LEU A 101 -4.93 6.93 1.44
C LEU A 101 -5.74 6.63 2.70
N PRO A 102 -7.04 6.34 2.53
CA PRO A 102 -7.86 5.94 3.68
C PRO A 102 -7.36 4.64 4.28
N GLN A 103 -7.62 4.46 5.57
CA GLN A 103 -7.19 3.30 6.34
C GLN A 103 -8.40 2.51 6.81
N LEU A 104 -8.33 1.18 6.69
CA LEU A 104 -9.34 0.28 7.25
C LEU A 104 -8.63 -0.86 7.96
N GLU A 105 -9.18 -1.27 9.12
CA GLU A 105 -8.68 -2.44 9.83
C GLU A 105 -8.89 -3.71 9.01
N VAL A 106 -7.99 -4.68 9.17
CA VAL A 106 -8.04 -5.94 8.43
C VAL A 106 -9.31 -6.74 8.72
N THR A 107 -9.99 -6.46 9.81
CA THR A 107 -11.27 -7.10 10.15
C THR A 107 -12.45 -6.55 9.36
N THR A 108 -12.26 -5.42 8.67
CA THR A 108 -13.34 -4.72 7.96
C THR A 108 -13.76 -5.48 6.72
N HIS A 109 -15.06 -5.49 6.44
CA HIS A 109 -15.61 -6.14 5.25
C HIS A 109 -15.14 -5.43 3.97
N LEU A 110 -14.91 -6.21 2.92
CA LEU A 110 -14.42 -5.69 1.64
C LEU A 110 -15.34 -4.66 0.99
N ASP A 111 -16.64 -4.66 1.33
CA ASP A 111 -17.56 -3.66 0.80
C ASP A 111 -17.15 -2.24 1.18
N GLU A 112 -16.55 -2.05 2.35
CA GLU A 112 -16.07 -0.73 2.75
C GLU A 112 -14.89 -0.28 1.89
N ALA A 113 -13.96 -1.19 1.61
CA ALA A 113 -12.84 -0.89 0.71
C ALA A 113 -13.36 -0.56 -0.70
N TYR A 114 -14.35 -1.33 -1.16
CA TYR A 114 -14.95 -1.10 -2.47
C TYR A 114 -15.55 0.31 -2.58
N ARG A 115 -16.29 0.74 -1.55
CA ARG A 115 -16.86 2.09 -1.54
C ARG A 115 -15.80 3.17 -1.65
N LEU A 116 -14.70 3.02 -0.93
CA LEU A 116 -13.60 3.98 -0.96
C LEU A 116 -12.92 4.02 -2.32
N LEU A 117 -12.76 2.85 -2.95
CA LEU A 117 -12.17 2.79 -4.30
C LEU A 117 -13.10 3.37 -5.35
N LEU A 118 -14.42 3.18 -5.20
CA LEU A 118 -15.41 3.82 -6.07
C LEU A 118 -15.40 5.34 -5.93
N ALA A 119 -15.09 5.84 -4.74
CA ALA A 119 -15.04 7.28 -4.49
C ALA A 119 -13.81 7.95 -5.11
N GLY A 120 -12.92 7.18 -5.73
CA GLY A 120 -11.78 7.74 -6.45
C GLY A 120 -10.43 7.52 -5.79
N ASN A 121 -10.38 6.82 -4.66
CA ASN A 121 -9.11 6.48 -4.04
C ASN A 121 -8.39 5.40 -4.86
N THR A 122 -7.07 5.52 -5.00
CA THR A 122 -6.28 4.56 -5.77
C THR A 122 -5.91 3.33 -4.95
N GLY A 123 -6.19 3.35 -3.66
CA GLY A 123 -5.93 2.24 -2.77
C GLY A 123 -6.50 2.52 -1.39
N VAL A 124 -6.49 1.49 -0.56
CA VAL A 124 -6.90 1.56 0.83
C VAL A 124 -5.80 0.91 1.65
N LEU A 125 -5.34 1.59 2.68
CA LEU A 125 -4.32 1.03 3.56
C LEU A 125 -5.00 0.08 4.56
N ALA A 126 -4.46 -1.12 4.67
CA ALA A 126 -4.93 -2.10 5.65
C ALA A 126 -4.13 -1.94 6.94
N THR A 127 -4.82 -1.87 8.07
CA THR A 127 -4.15 -1.73 9.36
C THR A 127 -4.47 -2.92 10.27
N ALA A 128 -3.53 -3.25 11.12
CA ALA A 128 -3.68 -4.27 12.16
C ALA A 128 -3.05 -3.73 13.43
N ASN A 129 -3.81 -3.64 14.50
CA ASN A 129 -3.35 -3.10 15.77
C ASN A 129 -2.74 -1.70 15.61
N GLY A 130 -3.36 -0.89 14.77
CA GLY A 130 -2.93 0.49 14.52
C GLY A 130 -1.74 0.65 13.60
N LYS A 131 -1.21 -0.44 13.06
CA LYS A 131 -0.06 -0.39 12.14
C LYS A 131 -0.51 -0.70 10.73
N VAL A 132 0.03 0.04 9.76
CA VAL A 132 -0.22 -0.24 8.35
C VAL A 132 0.52 -1.50 7.96
N VAL A 133 -0.20 -2.48 7.43
CA VAL A 133 0.38 -3.79 7.08
C VAL A 133 0.32 -4.09 5.59
N ASP A 134 -0.60 -3.47 4.84
CA ASP A 134 -0.73 -3.75 3.42
C ASP A 134 -1.52 -2.63 2.75
N ILE A 135 -1.62 -2.71 1.42
CA ILE A 135 -2.45 -1.84 0.62
C ILE A 135 -3.33 -2.71 -0.27
N VAL A 136 -4.62 -2.34 -0.39
CA VAL A 136 -5.58 -3.04 -1.23
C VAL A 136 -5.99 -2.10 -2.35
N THR A 137 -5.97 -2.60 -3.58
CA THR A 137 -6.32 -1.84 -4.78
C THR A 137 -7.46 -2.51 -5.52
N ARG A 138 -7.94 -1.85 -6.58
CA ARG A 138 -9.03 -2.40 -7.40
C ARG A 138 -8.70 -3.77 -7.98
N ILE A 139 -7.47 -3.95 -8.44
CA ILE A 139 -7.08 -5.25 -9.02
C ILE A 139 -7.11 -6.35 -7.97
N ASP A 140 -6.79 -6.04 -6.73
CA ASP A 140 -6.88 -7.03 -5.65
C ASP A 140 -8.33 -7.49 -5.47
N LEU A 141 -9.29 -6.57 -5.48
CA LEU A 141 -10.71 -6.92 -5.37
C LEU A 141 -11.17 -7.75 -6.56
N ILE A 142 -10.75 -7.38 -7.77
CA ILE A 142 -11.11 -8.12 -8.98
C ILE A 142 -10.63 -9.56 -8.87
N HIS A 143 -9.37 -9.77 -8.49
CA HIS A 143 -8.81 -11.11 -8.34
C HIS A 143 -9.54 -11.91 -7.27
N TYR A 144 -9.80 -11.28 -6.11
CA TYR A 144 -10.46 -11.96 -5.00
C TYR A 144 -11.88 -12.41 -5.40
N TRP A 145 -12.68 -11.50 -5.92
CA TRP A 145 -14.06 -11.81 -6.29
C TRP A 145 -14.13 -12.79 -7.46
N ASN A 146 -13.19 -12.68 -8.41
CA ASN A 146 -13.15 -13.64 -9.51
C ASN A 146 -12.88 -15.06 -9.00
N GLN A 147 -11.98 -15.21 -8.04
CA GLN A 147 -11.71 -16.52 -7.43
C GLN A 147 -12.91 -17.06 -6.68
N GLN A 148 -13.66 -16.20 -5.98
CA GLN A 148 -14.87 -16.61 -5.28
C GLN A 148 -15.94 -17.11 -6.27
N ARG A 149 -16.00 -16.51 -7.43
CA ARG A 149 -17.00 -16.83 -8.45
C ARG A 149 -16.82 -18.21 -9.07
N VAL A 150 -15.59 -18.69 -9.18
CA VAL A 150 -15.30 -19.98 -9.84
C VAL A 150 -15.34 -21.18 -8.89
N LYS A 151 -15.66 -20.96 -7.65
CA LYS A 151 -15.88 -22.06 -6.72
C LYS A 151 -17.36 -22.52 -6.84
#